data_ad03fc48459fa4abce1c33d2be61bdd7
#
_entry.id   ad03fc48459fa4abce1c33d2be61bdd7
#
_cell.length_a   1.000
_cell.length_b   1.000
_cell.length_c   1.000
_cell.angle_alpha   90.00
_cell.angle_beta   90.00
_cell.angle_gamma   90.00
#
_symmetry.space_group_name_H-M   'P 1'
#
loop_
_entity.id
_entity.type
_entity.pdbx_description
1 polymer ?
#
loop_
_entity_poly.entity_id
_entity_poly.type
_entity_poly.pdbx_seq_one_letter_code
_entity_poly.pdbx_strand_id
1 'polypeptide(L)'
;DQTGLSQEETLRDADLIVLATPVDSIPMLAVKALNLVNEKQVVIDMGSTKQELSEIISQHPRRGRFVATHPMWGTEYSGPEAAKHGAFTGRTVVICDHELSDPDALVLVEWIYNTIGMPIKYMSSEEQDTHTAYVSHISHITSFALALTVLEKEREEEHIFDLAGGGLESTVRLAKSSPDTWIPI
;
A
#
# COMPACT_ATOMS: atom_id res chain seq x y z
N ASP A 1 16.78 -3.75 -15.34
CA ASP A 1 15.55 -4.54 -15.34
C ASP A 1 15.87 -5.97 -15.76
N GLN A 2 15.79 -6.90 -14.81
CA GLN A 2 15.93 -8.33 -15.07
C GLN A 2 14.55 -8.96 -14.96
N THR A 3 13.93 -9.25 -16.09
CA THR A 3 12.65 -9.97 -16.17
C THR A 3 12.90 -11.44 -16.50
N GLY A 4 12.11 -12.34 -15.91
CA GLY A 4 12.18 -13.78 -16.19
C GLY A 4 13.12 -14.59 -15.29
N LEU A 5 13.70 -13.98 -14.25
CA LEU A 5 14.44 -14.71 -13.22
C LEU A 5 13.48 -15.39 -12.23
N SER A 6 13.92 -16.49 -11.62
CA SER A 6 13.24 -17.05 -10.46
C SER A 6 13.30 -16.07 -9.28
N GLN A 7 12.39 -16.21 -8.30
CA GLN A 7 12.45 -15.39 -7.08
C GLN A 7 13.80 -15.50 -6.37
N GLU A 8 14.35 -16.69 -6.27
CA GLU A 8 15.66 -16.92 -5.64
C GLU A 8 16.81 -16.17 -6.36
N GLU A 9 16.81 -16.19 -7.69
CA GLU A 9 17.80 -15.47 -8.49
C GLU A 9 17.65 -13.96 -8.35
N THR A 10 16.40 -13.46 -8.32
CA THR A 10 16.10 -12.03 -8.16
C THR A 10 16.56 -11.51 -6.80
N LEU A 11 16.39 -12.30 -5.73
CA LEU A 11 16.70 -11.88 -4.36
C LEU A 11 18.19 -12.01 -4.02
N ARG A 12 18.96 -12.81 -4.75
CA ARG A 12 20.35 -13.20 -4.40
C ARG A 12 21.26 -12.00 -4.14
N ASP A 13 21.21 -10.99 -5.01
CA ASP A 13 22.13 -9.85 -5.01
C ASP A 13 21.42 -8.53 -4.59
N ALA A 14 20.22 -8.62 -4.07
CA ALA A 14 19.47 -7.46 -3.61
C ALA A 14 19.78 -7.14 -2.14
N ASP A 15 20.06 -5.88 -1.81
CA ASP A 15 20.16 -5.42 -0.42
C ASP A 15 18.77 -5.15 0.18
N LEU A 16 17.84 -4.71 -0.66
CA LEU A 16 16.45 -4.37 -0.30
C LEU A 16 15.47 -5.08 -1.24
N ILE A 17 14.49 -5.72 -0.64
CA ILE A 17 13.35 -6.34 -1.33
C ILE A 17 12.10 -5.50 -1.06
N VAL A 18 11.44 -5.03 -2.12
CA VAL A 18 10.25 -4.21 -2.03
C VAL A 18 9.04 -5.01 -2.52
N LEU A 19 8.08 -5.25 -1.65
CA LEU A 19 6.81 -5.91 -1.98
C LEU A 19 5.79 -4.83 -2.37
N ALA A 20 5.65 -4.59 -3.67
CA ALA A 20 4.74 -3.58 -4.23
C ALA A 20 3.65 -4.24 -5.10
N THR A 21 3.04 -5.28 -4.57
CA THR A 21 1.96 -6.06 -5.19
C THR A 21 0.62 -5.72 -4.53
N PRO A 22 -0.53 -6.19 -5.05
CA PRO A 22 -1.81 -6.06 -4.35
C PRO A 22 -1.75 -6.57 -2.91
N VAL A 23 -2.45 -5.88 -2.01
CA VAL A 23 -2.32 -6.05 -0.56
C VAL A 23 -2.59 -7.49 -0.09
N ASP A 24 -3.53 -8.18 -0.71
CA ASP A 24 -3.89 -9.57 -0.44
C ASP A 24 -2.77 -10.58 -0.74
N SER A 25 -1.87 -10.25 -1.65
CA SER A 25 -0.73 -11.10 -2.01
C SER A 25 0.51 -10.87 -1.14
N ILE A 26 0.59 -9.71 -0.47
CA ILE A 26 1.77 -9.31 0.31
C ILE A 26 2.10 -10.29 1.44
N PRO A 27 1.16 -10.78 2.26
CA PRO A 27 1.49 -11.68 3.38
C PRO A 27 2.20 -12.96 2.92
N MET A 28 1.69 -13.59 1.88
CA MET A 28 2.31 -14.80 1.33
C MET A 28 3.70 -14.50 0.74
N LEU A 29 3.85 -13.38 0.04
CA LEU A 29 5.14 -12.97 -0.53
C LEU A 29 6.14 -12.57 0.54
N ALA A 30 5.71 -11.94 1.62
CA ALA A 30 6.56 -11.60 2.76
C ALA A 30 7.15 -12.85 3.43
N VAL A 31 6.33 -13.87 3.69
CA VAL A 31 6.80 -15.16 4.23
C VAL A 31 7.80 -15.81 3.26
N LYS A 32 7.51 -15.82 1.96
CA LYS A 32 8.44 -16.38 0.97
C LYS A 32 9.76 -15.61 0.92
N ALA A 33 9.72 -14.27 0.90
CA ALA A 33 10.91 -13.43 0.90
C ALA A 33 11.73 -13.67 2.18
N LEU A 34 11.09 -13.67 3.34
CA LEU A 34 11.76 -13.92 4.62
C LEU A 34 12.41 -15.32 4.71
N ASN A 35 11.85 -16.33 4.04
CA ASN A 35 12.48 -17.65 3.95
C ASN A 35 13.76 -17.65 3.10
N LEU A 36 13.89 -16.74 2.15
CA LEU A 36 14.99 -16.70 1.19
C LEU A 36 16.11 -15.71 1.57
N VAL A 37 15.76 -14.59 2.24
CA VAL A 37 16.73 -13.54 2.59
C VAL A 37 17.77 -14.02 3.59
N ASN A 38 18.96 -13.43 3.52
CA ASN A 38 20.03 -13.60 4.51
C ASN A 38 19.95 -12.49 5.59
N GLU A 39 20.90 -12.50 6.53
CA GLU A 39 20.97 -11.58 7.67
C GLU A 39 21.27 -10.11 7.29
N LYS A 40 21.64 -9.83 6.05
CA LYS A 40 21.96 -8.46 5.59
C LYS A 40 20.86 -7.84 4.74
N GLN A 41 20.02 -8.68 4.15
CA GLN A 41 18.96 -8.25 3.27
C GLN A 41 17.75 -7.77 4.07
N VAL A 42 17.06 -6.77 3.57
CA VAL A 42 15.88 -6.17 4.20
C VAL A 42 14.67 -6.31 3.29
N VAL A 43 13.52 -6.62 3.87
CA VAL A 43 12.23 -6.68 3.16
C VAL A 43 11.36 -5.55 3.65
N ILE A 44 10.75 -4.81 2.72
CA ILE A 44 9.70 -3.84 3.00
C ILE A 44 8.47 -4.12 2.14
N ASP A 45 7.33 -3.61 2.56
CA ASP A 45 6.11 -3.62 1.75
C ASP A 45 5.56 -2.21 1.51
N MET A 46 4.69 -2.09 0.50
CA MET A 46 4.02 -0.84 0.12
C MET A 46 2.49 -0.92 0.34
N GLY A 47 2.02 -1.97 1.03
CA GLY A 47 0.60 -2.22 1.24
C GLY A 47 -0.08 -1.15 2.09
N SER A 48 -1.40 -1.00 1.91
CA SER A 48 -2.21 -0.03 2.64
C SER A 48 -2.70 -0.54 3.99
N THR A 49 -2.75 -1.84 4.23
CA THR A 49 -3.09 -2.48 5.51
C THR A 49 -1.91 -3.24 6.07
N LYS A 50 -1.78 -3.31 7.40
CA LYS A 50 -0.60 -3.80 8.11
C LYS A 50 -0.88 -4.89 9.14
N GLN A 51 -2.05 -4.87 9.78
CA GLN A 51 -2.30 -5.75 10.92
C GLN A 51 -2.21 -7.22 10.55
N GLU A 52 -2.94 -7.67 9.54
CA GLU A 52 -2.93 -9.06 9.09
C GLU A 52 -1.52 -9.52 8.68
N LEU A 53 -0.80 -8.68 7.94
CA LEU A 53 0.59 -8.95 7.55
C LEU A 53 1.49 -9.12 8.77
N SER A 54 1.43 -8.19 9.74
CA SER A 54 2.21 -8.24 10.97
C SER A 54 1.93 -9.50 11.78
N GLU A 55 0.66 -9.90 11.91
CA GLU A 55 0.25 -11.12 12.60
C GLU A 55 0.84 -12.37 11.93
N ILE A 56 0.72 -12.48 10.60
CA ILE A 56 1.19 -13.63 9.81
C ILE A 56 2.71 -13.83 9.96
N ILE A 57 3.49 -12.73 9.91
CA ILE A 57 4.96 -12.82 9.99
C ILE A 57 5.49 -12.74 11.42
N SER A 58 4.65 -12.54 12.45
CA SER A 58 5.06 -12.26 13.83
C SER A 58 6.01 -13.29 14.41
N GLN A 59 5.79 -14.58 14.12
CA GLN A 59 6.57 -15.70 14.62
C GLN A 59 7.66 -16.17 13.64
N HIS A 60 7.85 -15.45 12.53
CA HIS A 60 8.86 -15.86 11.56
C HIS A 60 10.27 -15.68 12.14
N PRO A 61 11.20 -16.66 12.01
CA PRO A 61 12.55 -16.56 12.58
C PRO A 61 13.35 -15.35 12.11
N ARG A 62 13.04 -14.82 10.93
CA ARG A 62 13.66 -13.63 10.36
C ARG A 62 12.73 -12.42 10.37
N ARG A 63 11.78 -12.34 11.32
CA ARG A 63 10.85 -11.19 11.44
C ARG A 63 11.60 -9.86 11.50
N GLY A 64 12.73 -9.82 12.17
CA GLY A 64 13.56 -8.62 12.28
C GLY A 64 14.06 -8.06 10.93
N ARG A 65 14.14 -8.88 9.89
CA ARG A 65 14.54 -8.42 8.54
C ARG A 65 13.40 -7.79 7.75
N PHE A 66 12.20 -7.74 8.30
CA PHE A 66 11.03 -7.08 7.71
C PHE A 66 10.73 -5.76 8.41
N VAL A 67 10.66 -4.68 7.63
CA VAL A 67 10.19 -3.37 8.10
C VAL A 67 8.86 -3.08 7.40
N ALA A 68 7.77 -3.10 8.15
CA ALA A 68 6.43 -2.87 7.64
C ALA A 68 6.25 -1.38 7.30
N THR A 69 5.98 -1.07 6.04
CA THR A 69 5.87 0.33 5.60
C THR A 69 4.58 0.60 4.82
N HIS A 70 4.10 1.85 4.91
CA HIS A 70 3.01 2.35 4.08
C HIS A 70 3.32 3.77 3.61
N PRO A 71 3.87 3.94 2.41
CA PRO A 71 3.98 5.26 1.79
C PRO A 71 2.58 5.80 1.49
N MET A 72 2.22 6.93 2.11
CA MET A 72 0.89 7.56 1.96
C MET A 72 0.79 8.29 0.62
N TRP A 73 0.90 7.52 -0.45
CA TRP A 73 0.80 7.99 -1.82
C TRP A 73 0.08 6.95 -2.69
N GLY A 74 -0.87 7.44 -3.47
CA GLY A 74 -1.57 6.65 -4.47
C GLY A 74 -2.46 7.54 -5.33
N THR A 75 -2.90 7.01 -6.45
CA THR A 75 -3.90 7.62 -7.33
C THR A 75 -4.97 6.59 -7.65
N GLU A 76 -6.07 7.02 -8.27
CA GLU A 76 -7.11 6.15 -8.80
C GLU A 76 -6.66 5.30 -10.00
N TYR A 77 -5.47 5.56 -10.53
CA TYR A 77 -4.89 4.84 -11.66
C TYR A 77 -3.93 3.75 -11.17
N SER A 78 -3.78 2.69 -11.95
CA SER A 78 -2.91 1.56 -11.68
C SER A 78 -1.97 1.28 -12.86
N GLY A 79 -0.96 0.44 -12.61
CA GLY A 79 0.02 0.06 -13.61
C GLY A 79 1.21 1.02 -13.75
N PRO A 80 2.25 0.62 -14.48
CA PRO A 80 3.49 1.38 -14.59
C PRO A 80 3.32 2.75 -15.26
N GLU A 81 2.31 2.91 -16.12
CA GLU A 81 2.00 4.19 -16.78
C GLU A 81 1.48 5.25 -15.79
N ALA A 82 0.96 4.83 -14.64
CA ALA A 82 0.51 5.73 -13.59
C ALA A 82 1.67 6.30 -12.74
N ALA A 83 2.90 5.81 -12.91
CA ALA A 83 4.06 6.25 -12.17
C ALA A 83 4.39 7.72 -12.45
N LYS A 84 4.68 8.48 -11.38
CA LYS A 84 5.03 9.89 -11.46
C LYS A 84 6.35 10.15 -10.75
N HIS A 85 7.28 10.81 -11.42
CA HIS A 85 8.53 11.26 -10.80
C HIS A 85 8.25 12.25 -9.66
N GLY A 86 8.99 12.11 -8.55
CA GLY A 86 8.89 12.99 -7.39
C GLY A 86 7.58 12.87 -6.59
N ALA A 87 6.74 11.87 -6.90
CA ALA A 87 5.44 11.69 -6.28
C ALA A 87 5.49 11.50 -4.76
N PHE A 88 6.56 10.94 -4.24
CA PHE A 88 6.75 10.63 -2.83
C PHE A 88 7.25 11.81 -1.98
N THR A 89 7.96 12.78 -2.59
CA THR A 89 8.56 13.89 -1.86
C THR A 89 7.51 14.70 -1.10
N GLY A 90 7.73 14.88 0.20
CA GLY A 90 6.82 15.59 1.11
C GLY A 90 5.58 14.77 1.53
N ARG A 91 5.43 13.52 1.05
CA ARG A 91 4.37 12.61 1.47
C ARG A 91 4.84 11.80 2.67
N THR A 92 3.95 11.57 3.62
CA THR A 92 4.26 10.76 4.80
C THR A 92 4.46 9.30 4.43
N VAL A 93 5.43 8.64 5.05
CA VAL A 93 5.48 7.19 5.16
C VAL A 93 5.24 6.78 6.60
N VAL A 94 4.46 5.74 6.78
CA VAL A 94 4.28 5.09 8.09
C VAL A 94 5.19 3.87 8.15
N ILE A 95 5.92 3.74 9.25
CA ILE A 95 6.67 2.52 9.61
C ILE A 95 5.95 1.92 10.83
N CYS A 96 5.46 0.68 10.66
CA CYS A 96 4.68 0.00 11.67
C CYS A 96 5.52 -1.00 12.45
N ASP A 97 5.20 -1.15 13.75
CA ASP A 97 5.80 -2.13 14.67
C ASP A 97 7.34 -2.16 14.54
N HIS A 98 7.95 -0.98 14.47
CA HIS A 98 9.38 -0.80 14.19
C HIS A 98 10.27 -1.46 15.24
N GLU A 99 9.79 -1.63 16.45
CA GLU A 99 10.46 -2.33 17.54
C GLU A 99 10.66 -3.84 17.29
N LEU A 100 9.90 -4.41 16.32
CA LEU A 100 10.06 -5.79 15.88
C LEU A 100 11.07 -5.94 14.73
N SER A 101 11.64 -4.85 14.25
CA SER A 101 12.63 -4.85 13.17
C SER A 101 14.05 -4.78 13.75
N ASP A 102 15.00 -5.44 13.08
CA ASP A 102 16.40 -5.33 13.46
C ASP A 102 16.90 -3.88 13.29
N PRO A 103 17.73 -3.37 14.20
CA PRO A 103 18.15 -1.96 14.16
C PRO A 103 18.82 -1.53 12.86
N ASP A 104 19.62 -2.40 12.25
CA ASP A 104 20.28 -2.12 10.97
C ASP A 104 19.31 -2.10 9.78
N ALA A 105 18.28 -2.96 9.82
CA ALA A 105 17.22 -2.96 8.83
C ALA A 105 16.40 -1.66 8.89
N LEU A 106 16.05 -1.24 10.10
CA LEU A 106 15.32 0.00 10.33
C LEU A 106 16.13 1.23 9.85
N VAL A 107 17.41 1.31 10.22
CA VAL A 107 18.31 2.39 9.78
C VAL A 107 18.40 2.49 8.26
N LEU A 108 18.50 1.36 7.55
CA LEU A 108 18.50 1.36 6.08
C LEU A 108 17.21 1.94 5.52
N VAL A 109 16.06 1.50 6.02
CA VAL A 109 14.75 1.94 5.53
C VAL A 109 14.50 3.41 5.83
N GLU A 110 14.84 3.88 7.02
CA GLU A 110 14.79 5.29 7.40
C GLU A 110 15.67 6.15 6.49
N TRP A 111 16.89 5.69 6.21
CA TRP A 111 17.79 6.40 5.31
C TRP A 111 17.20 6.53 3.89
N ILE A 112 16.58 5.47 3.37
CA ILE A 112 15.93 5.49 2.06
C ILE A 112 14.80 6.52 2.03
N TYR A 113 13.85 6.45 2.98
CA TYR A 113 12.71 7.36 3.01
C TYR A 113 13.11 8.82 3.26
N ASN A 114 14.09 9.07 4.11
CA ASN A 114 14.65 10.41 4.29
C ASN A 114 15.32 10.94 3.01
N THR A 115 16.05 10.07 2.28
CA THR A 115 16.73 10.44 1.02
C THR A 115 15.74 10.85 -0.07
N ILE A 116 14.58 10.17 -0.17
CA ILE A 116 13.53 10.54 -1.11
C ILE A 116 12.60 11.65 -0.60
N GLY A 117 12.85 12.16 0.60
CA GLY A 117 12.14 13.31 1.17
C GLY A 117 10.77 12.97 1.73
N MET A 118 10.57 11.79 2.27
CA MET A 118 9.32 11.38 2.94
C MET A 118 9.44 11.55 4.46
N PRO A 119 8.62 12.38 5.10
CA PRO A 119 8.51 12.41 6.57
C PRO A 119 8.03 11.06 7.11
N ILE A 120 8.76 10.52 8.10
CA ILE A 120 8.45 9.23 8.71
C ILE A 120 7.53 9.43 9.92
N LYS A 121 6.54 8.55 10.05
CA LYS A 121 5.70 8.38 11.23
C LYS A 121 5.78 6.93 11.71
N TYR A 122 5.82 6.73 13.03
CA TYR A 122 5.80 5.43 13.65
C TYR A 122 4.48 5.20 14.37
N MET A 123 3.91 4.02 14.24
CA MET A 123 2.72 3.58 14.96
C MET A 123 2.63 2.05 14.95
N SER A 124 1.70 1.48 15.69
CA SER A 124 1.41 0.05 15.56
C SER A 124 0.68 -0.25 14.25
N SER A 125 0.73 -1.50 13.81
CA SER A 125 -0.03 -1.95 12.63
C SER A 125 -1.54 -1.76 12.81
N GLU A 126 -2.08 -2.02 14.00
CA GLU A 126 -3.49 -1.80 14.35
C GLU A 126 -3.88 -0.32 14.28
N GLU A 127 -3.06 0.55 14.85
CA GLU A 127 -3.28 2.01 14.82
C GLU A 127 -3.24 2.53 13.38
N GLN A 128 -2.31 2.06 12.57
CA GLN A 128 -2.18 2.44 11.17
C GLN A 128 -3.42 2.05 10.37
N ASP A 129 -3.91 0.82 10.50
CA ASP A 129 -5.08 0.34 9.78
C ASP A 129 -6.34 1.13 10.20
N THR A 130 -6.50 1.39 11.50
CA THR A 130 -7.58 2.22 12.03
C THR A 130 -7.54 3.63 11.44
N HIS A 131 -6.38 4.30 11.47
CA HIS A 131 -6.26 5.66 10.95
C HIS A 131 -6.48 5.71 9.43
N THR A 132 -5.93 4.76 8.69
CA THR A 132 -6.09 4.70 7.23
C THR A 132 -7.55 4.45 6.83
N ALA A 133 -8.28 3.63 7.60
CA ALA A 133 -9.71 3.44 7.38
C ALA A 133 -10.47 4.78 7.39
N TYR A 134 -10.19 5.65 8.35
CA TYR A 134 -10.87 6.95 8.47
C TYR A 134 -10.39 8.00 7.46
N VAL A 135 -9.11 8.05 7.12
CA VAL A 135 -8.59 9.14 6.26
C VAL A 135 -8.60 8.78 4.77
N SER A 136 -8.77 7.51 4.43
CA SER A 136 -8.68 7.00 3.06
C SER A 136 -9.81 6.05 2.70
N HIS A 137 -9.93 4.90 3.37
CA HIS A 137 -10.80 3.81 2.89
C HIS A 137 -12.27 4.21 2.89
N ILE A 138 -12.76 4.88 3.93
CA ILE A 138 -14.15 5.35 4.01
C ILE A 138 -14.52 6.28 2.84
N SER A 139 -13.57 7.08 2.36
CA SER A 139 -13.80 7.98 1.22
C SER A 139 -14.06 7.21 -0.08
N HIS A 140 -13.38 6.07 -0.28
CA HIS A 140 -13.62 5.21 -1.43
C HIS A 140 -14.97 4.48 -1.31
N ILE A 141 -15.26 3.89 -0.13
CA ILE A 141 -16.53 3.20 0.12
C ILE A 141 -17.73 4.14 -0.12
N THR A 142 -17.67 5.34 0.42
CA THR A 142 -18.75 6.33 0.23
C THR A 142 -18.86 6.79 -1.21
N SER A 143 -17.74 6.93 -1.93
CA SER A 143 -17.72 7.28 -3.33
C SER A 143 -18.34 6.17 -4.20
N PHE A 144 -18.01 4.89 -3.94
CA PHE A 144 -18.63 3.75 -4.61
C PHE A 144 -20.14 3.67 -4.32
N ALA A 145 -20.55 3.80 -3.05
CA ALA A 145 -21.97 3.75 -2.68
C ALA A 145 -22.76 4.86 -3.38
N LEU A 146 -22.24 6.10 -3.40
CA LEU A 146 -22.89 7.21 -4.09
C LEU A 146 -22.97 6.95 -5.61
N ALA A 147 -21.88 6.52 -6.22
CA ALA A 147 -21.86 6.24 -7.66
C ALA A 147 -22.88 5.16 -8.06
N LEU A 148 -22.95 4.07 -7.29
CA LEU A 148 -23.93 3.00 -7.52
C LEU A 148 -25.37 3.52 -7.36
N THR A 149 -25.66 4.30 -6.31
CA THR A 149 -26.99 4.87 -6.07
C THR A 149 -27.46 5.75 -7.24
N VAL A 150 -26.55 6.61 -7.75
CA VAL A 150 -26.89 7.50 -8.88
C VAL A 150 -27.06 6.68 -10.18
N LEU A 151 -26.23 5.67 -10.40
CA LEU A 151 -26.35 4.76 -11.56
C LEU A 151 -27.67 3.98 -11.56
N GLU A 152 -28.12 3.51 -10.40
CA GLU A 152 -29.43 2.84 -10.27
C GLU A 152 -30.57 3.78 -10.60
N LYS A 153 -30.52 5.01 -10.07
CA LYS A 153 -31.56 6.01 -10.33
C LYS A 153 -31.61 6.45 -11.80
N GLU A 154 -30.47 6.62 -12.44
CA GLU A 154 -30.43 6.93 -13.89
C GLU A 154 -31.13 5.86 -14.74
N ARG A 155 -31.05 4.58 -14.35
CA ARG A 155 -31.77 3.49 -15.03
C ARG A 155 -33.28 3.55 -14.87
N GLU A 156 -33.74 4.12 -13.75
CA GLU A 156 -35.17 4.22 -13.43
C GLU A 156 -35.82 5.50 -14.00
N GLU A 157 -35.12 6.62 -13.95
CA GLU A 157 -35.72 7.96 -14.16
C GLU A 157 -35.11 8.74 -15.33
N GLU A 158 -34.17 8.22 -16.09
CA GLU A 158 -33.48 8.87 -17.22
C GLU A 158 -33.14 10.38 -16.98
N HIS A 159 -32.10 10.89 -17.58
CA HIS A 159 -31.67 12.29 -17.54
C HIS A 159 -31.09 12.81 -16.20
N ILE A 160 -30.86 11.95 -15.17
CA ILE A 160 -30.19 12.40 -13.94
C ILE A 160 -28.76 12.88 -14.25
N PHE A 161 -28.06 12.19 -15.16
CA PHE A 161 -26.71 12.59 -15.56
C PHE A 161 -26.66 13.88 -16.37
N ASP A 162 -27.74 14.26 -17.05
CA ASP A 162 -27.82 15.54 -17.74
C ASP A 162 -27.73 16.74 -16.78
N LEU A 163 -28.08 16.51 -15.51
CA LEU A 163 -28.00 17.50 -14.44
C LEU A 163 -26.75 17.36 -13.58
N ALA A 164 -25.88 16.37 -13.88
CA ALA A 164 -24.68 16.12 -13.10
C ALA A 164 -23.69 17.28 -13.23
N GLY A 165 -23.30 17.87 -12.10
CA GLY A 165 -22.34 18.96 -12.03
C GLY A 165 -21.07 18.55 -11.29
N GLY A 166 -20.14 19.50 -11.15
CA GLY A 166 -18.84 19.28 -10.51
C GLY A 166 -18.91 18.74 -9.08
N GLY A 167 -20.03 18.94 -8.36
CA GLY A 167 -20.24 18.35 -7.03
C GLY A 167 -20.29 16.83 -7.07
N LEU A 168 -21.12 16.27 -7.96
CA LEU A 168 -21.19 14.82 -8.15
C LEU A 168 -19.84 14.29 -8.68
N GLU A 169 -19.29 14.90 -9.72
CA GLU A 169 -18.03 14.49 -10.34
C GLU A 169 -16.88 14.40 -9.32
N SER A 170 -16.70 15.41 -8.50
CA SER A 170 -15.65 15.43 -7.48
C SER A 170 -15.84 14.36 -6.40
N THR A 171 -17.09 14.10 -6.00
CA THR A 171 -17.40 13.14 -4.95
C THR A 171 -17.28 11.69 -5.43
N VAL A 172 -17.69 11.39 -6.67
CA VAL A 172 -17.56 10.03 -7.24
C VAL A 172 -16.24 9.77 -7.92
N ARG A 173 -15.29 10.70 -7.90
CA ARG A 173 -13.98 10.56 -8.54
C ARG A 173 -13.25 9.28 -8.12
N LEU A 174 -13.32 8.94 -6.83
CA LEU A 174 -12.65 7.75 -6.29
C LEU A 174 -13.31 6.44 -6.73
N ALA A 175 -14.59 6.47 -7.13
CA ALA A 175 -15.28 5.30 -7.69
C ALA A 175 -14.78 4.90 -9.09
N LYS A 176 -13.89 5.69 -9.71
CA LYS A 176 -13.18 5.32 -10.94
C LYS A 176 -12.02 4.35 -10.70
N SER A 177 -11.61 4.15 -9.45
CA SER A 177 -10.58 3.18 -9.10
C SER A 177 -11.08 1.74 -9.25
N SER A 178 -10.15 0.80 -9.46
CA SER A 178 -10.51 -0.62 -9.60
C SER A 178 -11.10 -1.17 -8.30
N PRO A 179 -12.28 -1.83 -8.33
CA PRO A 179 -12.80 -2.54 -7.17
C PRO A 179 -11.85 -3.62 -6.64
N ASP A 180 -11.06 -4.25 -7.50
CA ASP A 180 -10.11 -5.31 -7.11
C ASP A 180 -9.02 -4.79 -6.16
N THR A 181 -8.73 -3.49 -6.18
CA THR A 181 -7.81 -2.87 -5.24
C THR A 181 -8.43 -2.71 -3.84
N TRP A 182 -9.77 -2.57 -3.75
CA TRP A 182 -10.47 -2.18 -2.52
C TRP A 182 -11.21 -3.33 -1.84
N ILE A 183 -11.51 -4.41 -2.57
CA ILE A 183 -12.16 -5.60 -1.99
C ILE A 183 -11.30 -6.26 -0.90
N PRO A 184 -9.95 -6.35 -1.01
CA PRO A 184 -9.10 -6.94 0.02
C PRO A 184 -8.82 -6.04 1.23
N ILE A 185 -9.25 -4.79 1.23
CA ILE A 185 -9.03 -3.79 2.27
C ILE A 185 -10.27 -3.68 3.18
#